data_d45ac20820a84a5bff2b261a9f498a2c
#
_entry.id   d45ac20820a84a5bff2b261a9f498a2c
#
_cell.length_a   1.000
_cell.length_b   1.000
_cell.length_c   1.000
_cell.angle_alpha   90.00
_cell.angle_beta   90.00
_cell.angle_gamma   90.00
#
_symmetry.space_group_name_H-M   'P 1'
#
loop_
_entity.id
_entity.type
_entity.pdbx_description
1 polymer ?
#
loop_
_entity_poly.entity_id
_entity_poly.type
_entity_poly.pdbx_seq_one_letter_code
_entity_poly.pdbx_strand_id
1 'polypeptide(L)'
;MKKSYSVIRFLVVLMMIAAFVACGAWTPKPESAGEYVDDSVITTKVKALLAEDDLLKSFKISVKTYQGTVHLSGLVASQNAVDKAGQIAWSVKGVTFVRNDLIVK
;
A
#
# COMPACT_ATOMS: atom_id res chain seq x y z
N MET A 1 18.56 -29.21 -45.48
CA MET A 1 17.67 -28.08 -45.50
C MET A 1 16.57 -28.22 -44.50
N LYS A 2 15.89 -29.33 -44.48
CA LYS A 2 14.82 -29.48 -43.51
C LYS A 2 15.31 -29.40 -42.09
N LYS A 3 16.52 -29.79 -41.84
CA LYS A 3 17.11 -29.75 -40.49
C LYS A 3 17.37 -28.31 -40.05
N SER A 4 17.68 -27.43 -40.97
CA SER A 4 17.93 -26.06 -40.65
C SER A 4 16.64 -25.38 -40.22
N TYR A 5 15.55 -25.74 -40.83
CA TYR A 5 14.25 -25.16 -40.47
C TYR A 5 13.86 -25.55 -39.04
N SER A 6 14.09 -26.77 -38.65
CA SER A 6 13.76 -27.21 -37.31
C SER A 6 14.60 -26.50 -36.27
N VAL A 7 15.87 -26.30 -36.55
CA VAL A 7 16.77 -25.64 -35.63
C VAL A 7 16.38 -24.17 -35.47
N ILE A 8 16.08 -23.52 -36.60
CA ILE A 8 15.68 -22.12 -36.56
C ILE A 8 14.39 -21.95 -35.78
N ARG A 9 13.45 -22.86 -35.99
CA ARG A 9 12.20 -22.83 -35.27
C ARG A 9 12.41 -22.99 -33.79
N PHE A 10 13.28 -23.88 -33.42
CA PHE A 10 13.60 -24.13 -32.03
C PHE A 10 14.25 -22.92 -31.40
N LEU A 11 15.14 -22.27 -32.14
CA LEU A 11 15.83 -21.07 -31.66
C LEU A 11 14.86 -19.92 -31.46
N VAL A 12 13.93 -19.77 -32.37
CA VAL A 12 12.94 -18.71 -32.25
C VAL A 12 12.06 -18.91 -31.02
N VAL A 13 11.63 -20.14 -30.78
CA VAL A 13 10.82 -20.44 -29.62
C VAL A 13 11.62 -20.22 -28.34
N LEU A 14 12.88 -20.57 -28.34
CA LEU A 14 13.74 -20.37 -27.19
C LEU A 14 13.92 -18.87 -26.93
N MET A 15 14.10 -18.10 -27.98
CA MET A 15 14.22 -16.65 -27.81
C MET A 15 12.96 -16.02 -27.28
N MET A 16 11.82 -16.50 -27.68
CA MET A 16 10.55 -16.00 -27.19
C MET A 16 10.37 -16.30 -25.70
N ILE A 17 10.76 -17.49 -25.29
CA ILE A 17 10.69 -17.88 -23.91
C ILE A 17 11.63 -17.02 -23.06
N ALA A 18 12.83 -16.78 -23.56
CA ALA A 18 13.79 -15.95 -22.85
C ALA A 18 13.29 -14.52 -22.70
N ALA A 19 12.65 -13.98 -23.72
CA ALA A 19 12.09 -12.65 -23.64
C ALA A 19 10.97 -12.59 -22.62
N PHE A 20 10.18 -13.65 -22.53
CA PHE A 20 9.09 -13.71 -21.56
C PHE A 20 9.64 -13.74 -20.14
N VAL A 21 10.66 -14.52 -19.92
CA VAL A 21 11.28 -14.62 -18.60
C VAL A 21 11.92 -13.28 -18.23
N ALA A 22 12.55 -12.63 -19.17
CA ALA A 22 13.16 -11.32 -18.93
C ALA A 22 12.11 -10.30 -18.53
N CYS A 23 10.95 -10.34 -19.15
CA CYS A 23 9.84 -9.45 -18.77
C CYS A 23 9.34 -9.76 -17.39
N GLY A 24 9.26 -11.02 -17.03
CA GLY A 24 8.84 -11.40 -15.70
C GLY A 24 9.87 -11.05 -14.65
N ALA A 25 11.13 -11.19 -14.98
CA ALA A 25 12.20 -10.85 -14.06
C ALA A 25 12.30 -9.35 -13.86
N TRP A 26 11.69 -8.63 -14.76
CA TRP A 26 11.80 -7.20 -14.70
C TRP A 26 10.78 -6.56 -13.79
N THR A 27 9.80 -7.29 -13.39
CA THR A 27 8.87 -6.72 -12.48
C THR A 27 9.54 -6.75 -11.18
N PRO A 28 9.92 -5.82 -10.73
CA PRO A 28 10.82 -5.85 -9.87
C PRO A 28 10.47 -5.20 -8.73
N LYS A 29 10.97 -4.94 -8.17
CA LYS A 29 10.84 -4.20 -7.25
C LYS A 29 10.06 -4.73 -6.25
N PRO A 30 9.82 -5.91 -6.10
CA PRO A 30 9.07 -6.44 -5.04
C PRO A 30 9.72 -6.13 -3.73
N GLU A 31 11.00 -6.12 -3.73
CA GLU A 31 11.60 -5.87 -2.47
C GLU A 31 11.53 -4.42 -2.14
N SER A 32 11.68 -3.57 -3.04
CA SER A 32 11.52 -2.17 -2.74
C SER A 32 10.07 -1.92 -2.39
N ALA A 33 9.16 -2.65 -3.00
CA ALA A 33 7.77 -2.51 -2.66
C ALA A 33 7.48 -3.02 -1.25
N GLY A 34 8.28 -3.94 -0.77
CA GLY A 34 8.13 -4.42 0.58
C GLY A 34 8.39 -3.38 1.62
N GLU A 35 9.24 -2.42 1.31
CA GLU A 35 9.57 -1.36 2.24
C GLU A 35 8.85 -0.07 1.94
N TYR A 36 8.51 0.14 0.70
CA TYR A 36 7.82 1.36 0.29
C TYR A 36 6.34 1.07 0.13
N VAL A 37 5.53 1.71 0.93
CA VAL A 37 4.09 1.61 0.83
C VAL A 37 3.56 2.95 0.35
N ASP A 38 2.78 2.91 -0.72
CA ASP A 38 2.23 4.11 -1.32
C ASP A 38 1.31 4.82 -0.34
N ASP A 39 1.35 6.15 -0.34
CA ASP A 39 0.49 6.96 0.52
C ASP A 39 -0.99 6.64 0.34
N SER A 40 -1.42 6.35 -0.87
CA SER A 40 -2.81 6.01 -1.12
C SER A 40 -3.20 4.69 -0.47
N VAL A 41 -2.29 3.73 -0.42
CA VAL A 41 -2.52 2.46 0.24
C VAL A 41 -2.61 2.67 1.74
N ILE A 42 -1.73 3.49 2.30
CA ILE A 42 -1.76 3.80 3.73
C ILE A 42 -3.09 4.46 4.09
N THR A 43 -3.49 5.47 3.33
CA THR A 43 -4.76 6.16 3.58
C THR A 43 -5.93 5.18 3.56
N THR A 44 -5.97 4.30 2.56
CA THR A 44 -7.05 3.33 2.44
C THR A 44 -7.09 2.39 3.64
N LYS A 45 -5.93 1.91 4.07
CA LYS A 45 -5.86 0.99 5.21
C LYS A 45 -6.26 1.67 6.51
N VAL A 46 -5.79 2.89 6.73
CA VAL A 46 -6.16 3.63 7.93
C VAL A 46 -7.66 3.86 7.96
N LYS A 47 -8.23 4.30 6.84
CA LYS A 47 -9.68 4.53 6.77
C LYS A 47 -10.46 3.26 7.04
N ALA A 48 -10.02 2.13 6.49
CA ALA A 48 -10.71 0.87 6.70
C ALA A 48 -10.68 0.47 8.17
N LEU A 49 -9.54 0.60 8.81
CA LEU A 49 -9.41 0.23 10.22
C LEU A 49 -10.22 1.16 11.13
N LEU A 50 -10.26 2.44 10.82
CA LEU A 50 -11.07 3.38 11.59
C LEU A 50 -12.56 3.06 11.43
N ALA A 51 -12.98 2.68 10.23
CA ALA A 51 -14.37 2.35 9.97
C ALA A 51 -14.81 1.05 10.63
N GLU A 52 -13.86 0.17 10.94
CA GLU A 52 -14.15 -1.10 11.60
C GLU A 52 -14.13 -0.99 13.12
N ASP A 53 -13.56 0.07 13.64
CA ASP A 53 -13.43 0.22 15.08
C ASP A 53 -14.74 0.68 15.71
N ASP A 54 -15.20 -0.01 16.72
CA ASP A 54 -16.50 0.28 17.36
C ASP A 54 -16.57 1.68 17.95
N LEU A 55 -15.45 2.18 18.44
CA LEU A 55 -15.41 3.51 19.05
C LEU A 55 -15.38 4.62 17.99
N LEU A 56 -14.80 4.34 16.83
CA LEU A 56 -14.52 5.36 15.82
C LEU A 56 -15.44 5.33 14.62
N LYS A 57 -16.11 4.22 14.38
CA LYS A 57 -16.85 4.04 13.12
C LYS A 57 -17.97 5.05 12.89
N SER A 58 -18.46 5.66 13.93
CA SER A 58 -19.56 6.64 13.81
C SER A 58 -19.07 8.05 13.55
N PHE A 59 -17.77 8.30 13.61
CA PHE A 59 -17.24 9.64 13.39
C PHE A 59 -16.67 9.78 12.00
N LYS A 60 -16.77 10.98 11.44
CA LYS A 60 -16.16 11.27 10.16
C LYS A 60 -14.75 11.76 10.41
N ILE A 61 -13.80 10.90 10.21
CA ILE A 61 -12.40 11.21 10.40
C ILE A 61 -11.77 11.33 9.01
N SER A 62 -11.14 12.46 8.75
CA SER A 62 -10.43 12.69 7.50
C SER A 62 -9.02 12.14 7.63
N VAL A 63 -8.59 11.37 6.66
CA VAL A 63 -7.26 10.78 6.65
C VAL A 63 -6.55 11.20 5.38
N LYS A 64 -5.37 11.77 5.53
CA LYS A 64 -4.52 12.12 4.39
C LYS A 64 -3.11 11.63 4.71
N THR A 65 -2.44 11.12 3.70
CA THR A 65 -1.09 10.62 3.87
C THR A 65 -0.16 11.28 2.87
N TYR A 66 0.97 11.76 3.35
CA TYR A 66 1.99 12.36 2.52
C TYR A 66 3.36 11.88 2.96
N GLN A 67 4.04 11.17 2.09
CA GLN A 67 5.38 10.61 2.37
C GLN A 67 5.43 9.85 3.70
N GLY A 68 4.42 9.03 3.93
CA GLY A 68 4.35 8.19 5.13
C GLY A 68 3.81 8.90 6.36
N THR A 69 3.57 10.20 6.32
CA THR A 69 2.96 10.93 7.42
C THR A 69 1.45 10.88 7.27
N VAL A 70 0.77 10.33 8.25
CA VAL A 70 -0.69 10.24 8.24
C VAL A 70 -1.23 11.42 9.05
N HIS A 71 -2.08 12.20 8.42
CA HIS A 71 -2.73 13.33 9.07
C HIS A 71 -4.19 13.00 9.32
N LEU A 72 -4.58 12.98 10.57
CA LEU A 72 -5.95 12.72 10.99
C LEU A 72 -6.60 14.03 11.41
N SER A 73 -7.81 14.27 10.96
CA SER A 73 -8.55 15.46 11.36
C SER A 73 -10.04 15.15 11.45
N GLY A 74 -10.74 15.92 12.25
CA GLY A 74 -12.16 15.74 12.46
C GLY A 74 -12.55 15.91 13.92
N LEU A 75 -13.82 15.65 14.21
CA LEU A 75 -14.36 15.77 15.57
C LEU A 75 -14.72 14.38 16.09
N VAL A 76 -14.34 14.13 17.32
CA VAL A 76 -14.65 12.87 18.00
C VAL A 76 -15.21 13.18 19.37
N ALA A 77 -15.75 12.18 20.04
CA ALA A 77 -16.48 12.39 21.28
C ALA A 77 -15.61 12.38 22.55
N SER A 78 -14.41 11.83 22.48
CA SER A 78 -13.60 11.68 23.67
C SER A 78 -12.12 11.62 23.36
N GLN A 79 -11.31 11.85 24.39
CA GLN A 79 -9.86 11.71 24.26
C GLN A 79 -9.48 10.27 23.93
N ASN A 80 -10.23 9.30 24.45
CA ASN A 80 -9.98 7.91 24.11
C ASN A 80 -10.10 7.67 22.59
N ALA A 81 -11.06 8.34 21.94
CA ALA A 81 -11.21 8.22 20.51
C ALA A 81 -10.01 8.82 19.78
N VAL A 82 -9.50 9.96 20.25
CA VAL A 82 -8.30 10.56 19.68
C VAL A 82 -7.12 9.60 19.77
N ASP A 83 -6.91 9.06 20.94
CA ASP A 83 -5.79 8.15 21.19
C ASP A 83 -5.89 6.88 20.37
N LYS A 84 -7.10 6.32 20.30
CA LYS A 84 -7.33 5.08 19.56
C LYS A 84 -7.06 5.27 18.06
N ALA A 85 -7.53 6.38 17.52
CA ALA A 85 -7.31 6.68 16.11
C ALA A 85 -5.82 6.81 15.81
N GLY A 86 -5.09 7.46 16.69
CA GLY A 86 -3.64 7.59 16.54
C GLY A 86 -2.94 6.25 16.57
N GLN A 87 -3.33 5.37 17.50
CA GLN A 87 -2.76 4.03 17.60
C GLN A 87 -3.04 3.22 16.33
N ILE A 88 -4.25 3.31 15.82
CA ILE A 88 -4.63 2.60 14.60
C ILE A 88 -3.77 3.07 13.43
N ALA A 89 -3.60 4.38 13.29
CA ALA A 89 -2.80 4.92 12.20
C ALA A 89 -1.35 4.45 12.31
N TRP A 90 -0.78 4.45 13.51
CA TRP A 90 0.58 4.00 13.71
C TRP A 90 0.77 2.51 13.40
N SER A 91 -0.28 1.71 13.52
CA SER A 91 -0.19 0.28 13.28
C SER A 91 -0.09 -0.09 11.80
N VAL A 92 -0.37 0.84 10.91
CA VAL A 92 -0.37 0.55 9.48
C VAL A 92 1.06 0.55 8.94
N LYS A 93 1.39 -0.47 8.18
CA LYS A 93 2.72 -0.60 7.61
C LYS A 93 3.00 0.54 6.65
N GLY A 94 4.16 1.12 6.75
CA GLY A 94 4.58 2.22 5.89
C GLY A 94 4.42 3.59 6.55
N VAL A 95 3.72 3.66 7.67
CA VAL A 95 3.54 4.92 8.38
C VAL A 95 4.82 5.29 9.11
N THR A 96 5.32 6.48 8.84
CA THR A 96 6.53 6.99 9.49
C THR A 96 6.21 7.99 10.58
N PHE A 97 5.08 8.66 10.50
CA PHE A 97 4.66 9.62 11.50
C PHE A 97 3.14 9.81 11.43
N VAL A 98 2.54 10.07 12.58
CA VAL A 98 1.10 10.35 12.63
C VAL A 98 0.91 11.73 13.23
N ARG A 99 0.24 12.59 12.47
CA ARG A 99 -0.15 13.90 12.96
C ARG A 99 -1.62 13.81 13.32
N ASN A 100 -1.90 13.79 14.61
CA ASN A 100 -3.26 13.58 15.11
C ASN A 100 -3.86 14.91 15.52
N ASP A 101 -4.66 15.47 14.62
CA ASP A 101 -5.32 16.75 14.86
C ASP A 101 -6.82 16.57 15.11
N LEU A 102 -7.21 15.42 15.62
CA LEU A 102 -8.59 15.18 16.00
C LEU A 102 -8.96 16.04 17.21
N ILE A 103 -10.16 16.57 17.18
CA ILE A 103 -10.63 17.47 18.22
C ILE A 103 -11.78 16.80 18.98
N VAL A 104 -11.71 16.85 20.29
CA VAL A 104 -12.76 16.33 21.15
C VAL A 104 -13.84 17.41 21.26
N LYS A 105 -15.06 17.00 21.02
CA LYS A 105 -16.16 17.93 21.09
C LYS A 105 -17.09 17.63 22.26
#